data_225a4868916c9468b64638267e7cc43a
#
_entry.id   225a4868916c9468b64638267e7cc43a
#
_cell.length_a   1.000
_cell.length_b   1.000
_cell.length_c   1.000
_cell.angle_alpha   90.00
_cell.angle_beta   90.00
_cell.angle_gamma   90.00
#
_symmetry.space_group_name_H-M   'P 1'
#
loop_
_entity.id
_entity.type
_entity.pdbx_description
1 polymer ?
#
loop_
_entity_poly.entity_id
_entity_poly.type
_entity_poly.pdbx_seq_one_letter_code
_entity_poly.pdbx_strand_id
1 'polypeptide(L)'
;MEKARQIPYRAIALDLDGTLTNHEKVVTPKTREALLQAASQGAVIILASGRPTYGIEPVAECLELQKRGGYILSYNGGNIVNAQTGEKLFTQFLPDEVIPVLYKYAREKSHALLGYAGNEIITEMPDDQYVKEESRINKMNIRKVENLLEALEPHPTKLLMTGDPSDMLKAQSLRRLLAKINLTPADMIAFGDGYNDLSMLKLAGMGVAMANAAPEVRADADYITLSNEEDGVAAALEHFGM
;
A
#
# COMPACT_ATOMS: atom_id res chain seq x y z
N MET A 1 7.23 39.03 2.00
CA MET A 1 7.52 37.61 2.25
C MET A 1 6.25 36.99 2.83
N GLU A 2 5.47 36.32 2.02
CA GLU A 2 4.32 35.52 2.50
C GLU A 2 4.85 34.46 3.46
N LYS A 3 4.32 34.40 4.68
CA LYS A 3 4.59 33.30 5.61
C LYS A 3 4.13 32.03 4.90
N ALA A 4 5.04 31.11 4.63
CA ALA A 4 4.69 29.78 4.13
C ALA A 4 3.56 29.25 5.01
N ARG A 5 2.42 28.94 4.41
CA ARG A 5 1.25 28.39 5.11
C ARG A 5 1.70 27.05 5.71
N GLN A 6 1.73 26.97 7.02
CA GLN A 6 2.15 25.75 7.69
C GLN A 6 1.06 24.71 7.49
N ILE A 7 1.36 23.63 6.74
CA ILE A 7 0.41 22.54 6.53
C ILE A 7 0.14 21.83 7.87
N PRO A 8 -1.10 21.43 8.15
CA PRO A 8 -1.47 20.82 9.43
C PRO A 8 -0.85 19.43 9.62
N TYR A 9 -0.60 18.71 8.53
CA TYR A 9 -0.02 17.35 8.55
C TYR A 9 1.26 17.31 7.72
N ARG A 10 2.28 16.67 8.25
CA ARG A 10 3.62 16.56 7.63
C ARG A 10 3.86 15.25 6.92
N ALA A 11 2.96 14.30 7.05
CA ALA A 11 2.98 13.04 6.32
C ALA A 11 1.57 12.69 5.83
N ILE A 12 1.50 12.17 4.61
CA ILE A 12 0.26 11.71 3.96
C ILE A 12 0.46 10.24 3.63
N ALA A 13 -0.23 9.35 4.33
CA ALA A 13 -0.23 7.92 4.06
C ALA A 13 -1.47 7.53 3.23
N LEU A 14 -1.24 6.89 2.12
CA LEU A 14 -2.25 6.59 1.11
C LEU A 14 -2.25 5.10 0.80
N ASP A 15 -3.40 4.45 1.01
CA ASP A 15 -3.65 3.18 0.32
C ASP A 15 -3.85 3.44 -1.18
N LEU A 16 -3.72 2.40 -2.01
CA LEU A 16 -3.79 2.53 -3.47
C LEU A 16 -5.18 2.16 -4.00
N ASP A 17 -5.56 0.90 -3.82
CA ASP A 17 -6.70 0.29 -4.50
C ASP A 17 -8.02 0.68 -3.83
N GLY A 18 -8.86 1.44 -4.54
CA GLY A 18 -10.11 1.97 -3.97
C GLY A 18 -9.93 3.27 -3.18
N THR A 19 -8.68 3.74 -2.99
CA THR A 19 -8.35 4.97 -2.26
C THR A 19 -7.69 5.99 -3.19
N LEU A 20 -6.40 5.85 -3.46
CA LEU A 20 -5.64 6.78 -4.30
C LEU A 20 -5.93 6.60 -5.79
N THR A 21 -6.12 5.34 -6.22
CA THR A 21 -6.40 5.02 -7.61
C THR A 21 -7.89 4.74 -7.83
N ASN A 22 -8.39 5.17 -9.00
CA ASN A 22 -9.74 4.87 -9.45
C ASN A 22 -9.86 3.40 -9.92
N HIS A 23 -11.01 3.00 -10.47
CA HIS A 23 -11.25 1.64 -10.97
C HIS A 23 -10.34 1.25 -12.15
N GLU A 24 -9.83 2.23 -12.91
CA GLU A 24 -8.83 2.02 -13.97
C GLU A 24 -7.40 1.86 -13.44
N LYS A 25 -7.22 1.91 -12.10
CA LYS A 25 -5.94 1.82 -11.40
C LYS A 25 -4.97 2.97 -11.74
N VAL A 26 -5.53 4.16 -11.97
CA VAL A 26 -4.77 5.39 -12.21
C VAL A 26 -5.08 6.45 -11.16
N VAL A 27 -4.11 7.31 -10.89
CA VAL A 27 -4.28 8.51 -10.06
C VAL A 27 -4.86 9.61 -10.95
N THR A 28 -5.96 10.23 -10.53
CA THR A 28 -6.57 11.30 -11.31
C THR A 28 -5.67 12.54 -11.36
N PRO A 29 -5.76 13.38 -12.42
CA PRO A 29 -4.96 14.59 -12.51
C PRO A 29 -5.15 15.54 -11.33
N LYS A 30 -6.38 15.68 -10.83
CA LYS A 30 -6.71 16.55 -9.70
C LYS A 30 -6.09 16.05 -8.40
N THR A 31 -6.23 14.75 -8.10
CA THR A 31 -5.60 14.15 -6.92
C THR A 31 -4.07 14.21 -6.99
N ARG A 32 -3.49 13.95 -8.19
CA ARG A 32 -2.06 14.12 -8.41
C ARG A 32 -1.59 15.54 -8.11
N GLU A 33 -2.27 16.55 -8.64
CA GLU A 33 -1.92 17.96 -8.43
C GLU A 33 -1.96 18.34 -6.94
N ALA A 34 -3.03 17.95 -6.23
CA ALA A 34 -3.17 18.21 -4.80
C ALA A 34 -2.02 17.59 -3.99
N LEU A 35 -1.63 16.34 -4.29
CA LEU A 35 -0.53 15.65 -3.61
C LEU A 35 0.82 16.31 -3.92
N LEU A 36 1.07 16.70 -5.17
CA LEU A 36 2.30 17.41 -5.54
C LEU A 36 2.37 18.79 -4.90
N GLN A 37 1.25 19.46 -4.72
CA GLN A 37 1.16 20.73 -4.00
C GLN A 37 1.50 20.53 -2.52
N ALA A 38 0.88 19.55 -1.84
CA ALA A 38 1.19 19.23 -0.45
C ALA A 38 2.68 18.85 -0.25
N ALA A 39 3.23 18.04 -1.17
CA ALA A 39 4.66 17.70 -1.15
C ALA A 39 5.57 18.94 -1.32
N SER A 40 5.19 19.91 -2.17
CA SER A 40 5.94 21.16 -2.34
C SER A 40 5.93 22.04 -1.09
N GLN A 41 4.93 21.86 -0.22
CA GLN A 41 4.82 22.52 1.08
C GLN A 41 5.53 21.76 2.21
N GLY A 42 6.16 20.62 1.89
CA GLY A 42 6.96 19.84 2.82
C GLY A 42 6.26 18.59 3.39
N ALA A 43 5.09 18.19 2.90
CA ALA A 43 4.48 16.94 3.28
C ALA A 43 5.25 15.75 2.66
N VAL A 44 5.47 14.71 3.46
CA VAL A 44 6.05 13.44 3.03
C VAL A 44 4.94 12.51 2.55
N ILE A 45 5.00 12.06 1.29
CA ILE A 45 4.04 11.10 0.74
C ILE A 45 4.51 9.69 1.04
N ILE A 46 3.59 8.85 1.54
CA ILE A 46 3.81 7.45 1.89
C ILE A 46 2.75 6.62 1.18
N LEU A 47 3.17 5.79 0.22
CA LEU A 47 2.29 4.83 -0.44
C LEU A 47 2.27 3.53 0.38
N ALA A 48 1.11 3.08 0.84
CA ALA A 48 0.96 1.94 1.74
C ALA A 48 -0.03 0.92 1.16
N SER A 49 0.47 -0.16 0.54
CA SER A 49 -0.36 -1.12 -0.18
C SER A 49 -0.01 -2.57 0.13
N GLY A 50 -0.98 -3.46 -0.09
CA GLY A 50 -0.77 -4.91 -0.13
C GLY A 50 0.00 -5.39 -1.36
N ARG A 51 0.13 -4.54 -2.40
CA ARG A 51 0.85 -4.88 -3.62
C ARG A 51 2.33 -5.16 -3.37
N PRO A 52 3.00 -5.95 -4.24
CA PRO A 52 4.45 -6.02 -4.28
C PRO A 52 5.05 -4.65 -4.63
N THR A 53 6.30 -4.40 -4.25
CA THR A 53 6.97 -3.11 -4.51
C THR A 53 6.88 -2.71 -5.98
N TYR A 54 7.14 -3.64 -6.90
CA TYR A 54 7.04 -3.43 -8.35
C TYR A 54 5.65 -2.91 -8.78
N GLY A 55 4.57 -3.46 -8.20
CA GLY A 55 3.19 -3.03 -8.50
C GLY A 55 2.82 -1.63 -8.01
N ILE A 56 3.66 -1.02 -7.16
CA ILE A 56 3.48 0.35 -6.62
C ILE A 56 4.31 1.37 -7.41
N GLU A 57 5.41 0.95 -8.01
CA GLU A 57 6.35 1.84 -8.72
C GLU A 57 5.68 2.78 -9.74
N PRO A 58 4.73 2.35 -10.59
CA PRO A 58 4.06 3.26 -11.54
C PRO A 58 3.32 4.42 -10.86
N VAL A 59 2.76 4.18 -9.65
CA VAL A 59 2.10 5.23 -8.87
C VAL A 59 3.14 6.16 -8.23
N ALA A 60 4.24 5.61 -7.72
CA ALA A 60 5.35 6.39 -7.19
C ALA A 60 6.00 7.29 -8.26
N GLU A 61 6.14 6.80 -9.49
CA GLU A 61 6.60 7.60 -10.64
C GLU A 61 5.62 8.71 -11.00
N CYS A 62 4.31 8.40 -11.04
CA CYS A 62 3.26 9.38 -11.30
C CYS A 62 3.30 10.55 -10.30
N LEU A 63 3.63 10.28 -9.04
CA LEU A 63 3.77 11.27 -7.96
C LEU A 63 5.19 11.83 -7.82
N GLU A 64 6.11 11.47 -8.73
CA GLU A 64 7.50 11.96 -8.76
C GLU A 64 8.30 11.67 -7.48
N LEU A 65 7.99 10.57 -6.76
CA LEU A 65 8.61 10.29 -5.46
C LEU A 65 10.12 10.05 -5.55
N GLN A 66 10.62 9.58 -6.69
CA GLN A 66 12.06 9.44 -6.94
C GLN A 66 12.81 10.78 -6.93
N LYS A 67 12.10 11.88 -7.27
CA LYS A 67 12.68 13.22 -7.31
C LYS A 67 12.40 14.01 -6.04
N ARG A 68 11.19 13.89 -5.50
CA ARG A 68 10.70 14.71 -4.39
C ARG A 68 10.96 14.09 -3.02
N GLY A 69 11.29 12.80 -2.99
CA GLY A 69 11.30 12.01 -1.76
C GLY A 69 9.92 11.44 -1.43
N GLY A 70 9.91 10.42 -0.59
CA GLY A 70 8.72 9.71 -0.14
C GLY A 70 9.04 8.25 0.12
N TYR A 71 8.04 7.48 0.52
CA TYR A 71 8.25 6.10 0.94
C TYR A 71 7.20 5.17 0.34
N ILE A 72 7.62 3.92 0.10
CA ILE A 72 6.76 2.84 -0.35
C ILE A 72 6.71 1.78 0.75
N LEU A 73 5.53 1.52 1.28
CA LEU A 73 5.23 0.39 2.14
C LEU A 73 4.50 -0.65 1.30
N SER A 74 5.21 -1.67 0.87
CA SER A 74 4.67 -2.79 0.08
C SER A 74 4.40 -4.01 0.94
N TYR A 75 3.67 -4.98 0.40
CA TYR A 75 3.32 -6.23 1.09
C TYR A 75 2.64 -6.00 2.44
N ASN A 76 1.67 -5.08 2.52
CA ASN A 76 1.03 -4.66 3.78
C ASN A 76 2.02 -4.17 4.84
N GLY A 77 3.10 -3.52 4.42
CA GLY A 77 4.16 -3.04 5.31
C GLY A 77 5.28 -4.05 5.58
N GLY A 78 5.31 -5.17 4.87
CA GLY A 78 6.41 -6.14 4.92
C GLY A 78 7.73 -5.57 4.40
N ASN A 79 7.68 -4.60 3.48
CA ASN A 79 8.84 -3.81 3.05
C ASN A 79 8.59 -2.31 3.25
N ILE A 80 9.62 -1.59 3.65
CA ILE A 80 9.68 -0.13 3.60
C ILE A 80 10.85 0.27 2.71
N VAL A 81 10.57 0.99 1.64
CA VAL A 81 11.57 1.45 0.68
C VAL A 81 11.56 2.98 0.61
N ASN A 82 12.72 3.60 0.67
CA ASN A 82 12.87 5.00 0.33
C ASN A 82 12.77 5.14 -1.20
N ALA A 83 11.75 5.82 -1.69
CA ALA A 83 11.49 5.90 -3.13
C ALA A 83 12.56 6.70 -3.89
N GLN A 84 13.30 7.59 -3.22
CA GLN A 84 14.35 8.41 -3.85
C GLN A 84 15.66 7.63 -4.02
N THR A 85 16.05 6.85 -3.00
CA THR A 85 17.34 6.16 -2.99
C THR A 85 17.24 4.69 -3.38
N GLY A 86 16.04 4.10 -3.35
CA GLY A 86 15.83 2.66 -3.49
C GLY A 86 16.25 1.84 -2.26
N GLU A 87 16.70 2.50 -1.19
CA GLU A 87 17.12 1.84 0.04
C GLU A 87 15.97 1.14 0.73
N LYS A 88 16.14 -0.15 1.06
CA LYS A 88 15.22 -0.91 1.89
C LYS A 88 15.48 -0.58 3.37
N LEU A 89 14.63 0.24 3.96
CA LEU A 89 14.73 0.65 5.37
C LEU A 89 14.28 -0.45 6.33
N PHE A 90 13.41 -1.32 5.86
CA PHE A 90 12.87 -2.43 6.61
C PHE A 90 12.39 -3.53 5.67
N THR A 91 12.63 -4.78 6.04
CA THR A 91 12.03 -5.96 5.41
C THR A 91 11.64 -6.94 6.51
N GLN A 92 10.42 -7.43 6.46
CA GLN A 92 9.96 -8.52 7.29
C GLN A 92 9.70 -9.73 6.42
N PHE A 93 10.39 -10.80 6.72
CA PHE A 93 10.21 -12.08 6.05
C PHE A 93 9.16 -12.93 6.75
N LEU A 94 8.52 -13.82 6.01
CA LEU A 94 7.72 -14.89 6.60
C LEU A 94 8.66 -15.85 7.36
N PRO A 95 8.24 -16.39 8.52
CA PRO A 95 8.99 -17.43 9.18
C PRO A 95 9.11 -18.68 8.27
N ASP A 96 10.32 -19.21 8.13
CA ASP A 96 10.59 -20.32 7.21
C ASP A 96 9.76 -21.56 7.53
N GLU A 97 9.46 -21.80 8.81
CA GLU A 97 8.63 -22.93 9.26
C GLU A 97 7.16 -22.84 8.84
N VAL A 98 6.66 -21.63 8.54
CA VAL A 98 5.26 -21.41 8.15
C VAL A 98 5.05 -21.73 6.66
N ILE A 99 6.05 -21.56 5.82
CA ILE A 99 5.94 -21.68 4.38
C ILE A 99 5.51 -23.11 3.94
N PRO A 100 6.15 -24.21 4.41
CA PRO A 100 5.72 -25.56 4.10
C PRO A 100 4.31 -25.90 4.60
N VAL A 101 3.89 -25.30 5.73
CA VAL A 101 2.55 -25.50 6.29
C VAL A 101 1.49 -24.85 5.39
N LEU A 102 1.71 -23.61 4.95
CA LEU A 102 0.83 -22.91 4.02
C LEU A 102 0.74 -23.62 2.67
N TYR A 103 1.88 -24.08 2.16
CA TYR A 103 1.95 -24.82 0.91
C TYR A 103 1.14 -26.11 0.96
N LYS A 104 1.32 -26.91 2.02
CA LYS A 104 0.56 -28.15 2.23
C LYS A 104 -0.94 -27.87 2.31
N TYR A 105 -1.34 -26.86 3.11
CA TYR A 105 -2.74 -26.47 3.26
C TYR A 105 -3.35 -26.03 1.92
N ALA A 106 -2.66 -25.20 1.15
CA ALA A 106 -3.11 -24.75 -0.16
C ALA A 106 -3.38 -25.93 -1.10
N ARG A 107 -2.47 -26.90 -1.16
CA ARG A 107 -2.64 -28.11 -1.96
C ARG A 107 -3.80 -28.99 -1.51
N GLU A 108 -3.96 -29.20 -0.20
CA GLU A 108 -5.05 -29.98 0.37
C GLU A 108 -6.43 -29.37 0.09
N LYS A 109 -6.50 -28.05 -0.01
CA LYS A 109 -7.73 -27.31 -0.28
C LYS A 109 -7.93 -26.93 -1.75
N SER A 110 -7.00 -27.30 -2.62
CA SER A 110 -7.00 -26.89 -4.03
C SER A 110 -7.05 -25.37 -4.21
N HIS A 111 -6.41 -24.62 -3.31
CA HIS A 111 -6.24 -23.18 -3.42
C HIS A 111 -4.96 -22.86 -4.19
N ALA A 112 -4.99 -21.84 -5.03
CA ALA A 112 -3.77 -21.32 -5.61
C ALA A 112 -2.95 -20.63 -4.51
N LEU A 113 -1.65 -20.96 -4.49
CA LEU A 113 -0.66 -20.26 -3.70
C LEU A 113 0.32 -19.60 -4.68
N LEU A 114 0.64 -18.35 -4.44
CA LEU A 114 1.60 -17.61 -5.27
C LEU A 114 2.62 -16.89 -4.41
N GLY A 115 3.81 -16.74 -4.96
CA GLY A 115 4.88 -15.91 -4.45
C GLY A 115 5.32 -14.88 -5.48
N TYR A 116 6.32 -14.09 -5.11
CA TYR A 116 6.87 -13.06 -5.97
C TYR A 116 8.38 -13.29 -6.12
N ALA A 117 8.87 -13.20 -7.35
CA ALA A 117 10.29 -13.30 -7.69
C ALA A 117 10.66 -12.15 -8.64
N GLY A 118 11.35 -11.14 -8.13
CA GLY A 118 11.60 -9.92 -8.88
C GLY A 118 10.31 -9.25 -9.36
N ASN A 119 10.10 -9.20 -10.67
CA ASN A 119 8.92 -8.64 -11.32
C ASN A 119 7.91 -9.69 -11.80
N GLU A 120 8.01 -10.93 -11.32
CA GLU A 120 7.14 -12.03 -11.70
C GLU A 120 6.34 -12.55 -10.50
N ILE A 121 5.11 -12.99 -10.79
CA ILE A 121 4.31 -13.84 -9.92
C ILE A 121 4.67 -15.29 -10.23
N ILE A 122 5.05 -16.06 -9.21
CA ILE A 122 5.34 -17.49 -9.36
C ILE A 122 4.26 -18.33 -8.70
N THR A 123 3.78 -19.35 -9.40
CA THR A 123 2.70 -20.25 -8.93
C THR A 123 2.67 -21.57 -9.70
N GLU A 124 2.12 -22.61 -9.09
CA GLU A 124 1.81 -23.88 -9.76
C GLU A 124 0.49 -23.80 -10.56
N MET A 125 -0.38 -22.80 -10.24
CA MET A 125 -1.73 -22.65 -10.80
C MET A 125 -1.89 -21.33 -11.58
N PRO A 126 -1.23 -21.17 -12.74
CA PRO A 126 -1.21 -19.91 -13.49
C PRO A 126 -2.59 -19.53 -14.07
N ASP A 127 -3.49 -20.49 -14.19
CA ASP A 127 -4.82 -20.29 -14.77
C ASP A 127 -5.89 -19.90 -13.76
N ASP A 128 -5.56 -19.90 -12.45
CA ASP A 128 -6.47 -19.46 -11.40
C ASP A 128 -6.89 -17.99 -11.64
N GLN A 129 -8.18 -17.70 -11.44
CA GLN A 129 -8.75 -16.39 -11.74
C GLN A 129 -8.16 -15.26 -10.86
N TYR A 130 -7.87 -15.55 -9.59
CA TYR A 130 -7.31 -14.58 -8.66
C TYR A 130 -5.82 -14.34 -8.92
N VAL A 131 -5.10 -15.38 -9.38
CA VAL A 131 -3.71 -15.21 -9.84
C VAL A 131 -3.65 -14.30 -11.07
N LYS A 132 -4.56 -14.48 -12.03
CA LYS A 132 -4.68 -13.60 -13.20
C LYS A 132 -5.05 -12.17 -12.81
N GLU A 133 -5.94 -12.02 -11.83
CA GLU A 133 -6.31 -10.69 -11.32
C GLU A 133 -5.13 -10.01 -10.61
N GLU A 134 -4.37 -10.74 -9.78
CA GLU A 134 -3.15 -10.21 -9.14
C GLU A 134 -2.11 -9.77 -10.18
N SER A 135 -1.95 -10.56 -11.27
CA SER A 135 -1.10 -10.21 -12.40
C SER A 135 -1.56 -8.91 -13.09
N ARG A 136 -2.86 -8.78 -13.33
CA ARG A 136 -3.46 -7.62 -13.97
C ARG A 136 -3.27 -6.34 -13.15
N ILE A 137 -3.56 -6.41 -11.85
CA ILE A 137 -3.47 -5.28 -10.91
C ILE A 137 -2.03 -4.78 -10.80
N ASN A 138 -1.08 -5.70 -10.67
CA ASN A 138 0.33 -5.35 -10.45
C ASN A 138 1.13 -5.20 -11.76
N LYS A 139 0.53 -5.49 -12.91
CA LYS A 139 1.20 -5.51 -14.22
C LYS A 139 2.44 -6.41 -14.24
N MET A 140 2.34 -7.56 -13.56
CA MET A 140 3.40 -8.55 -13.43
C MET A 140 3.11 -9.78 -14.30
N ASN A 141 4.14 -10.36 -14.90
CA ASN A 141 4.01 -11.62 -15.60
C ASN A 141 3.80 -12.78 -14.63
N ILE A 142 3.05 -13.81 -15.08
CA ILE A 142 2.91 -15.07 -14.33
C ILE A 142 3.92 -16.06 -14.89
N ARG A 143 4.76 -16.58 -14.01
CA ARG A 143 5.65 -17.71 -14.31
C ARG A 143 5.14 -18.96 -13.62
N LYS A 144 4.73 -19.95 -14.44
CA LYS A 144 4.39 -21.28 -13.94
C LYS A 144 5.64 -21.97 -13.41
N VAL A 145 5.51 -22.59 -12.24
CA VAL A 145 6.53 -23.45 -11.63
C VAL A 145 5.96 -24.81 -11.33
N GLU A 146 6.81 -25.83 -11.24
CA GLU A 146 6.42 -27.19 -10.91
C GLU A 146 6.30 -27.42 -9.40
N ASN A 147 7.16 -26.75 -8.64
CA ASN A 147 7.18 -26.78 -7.18
C ASN A 147 7.44 -25.36 -6.68
N LEU A 148 6.44 -24.79 -6.03
CA LEU A 148 6.54 -23.40 -5.53
C LEU A 148 7.60 -23.26 -4.44
N LEU A 149 7.75 -24.26 -3.55
CA LEU A 149 8.75 -24.19 -2.48
C LEU A 149 10.18 -24.13 -2.99
N GLU A 150 10.47 -24.81 -4.10
CA GLU A 150 11.80 -24.80 -4.73
C GLU A 150 12.05 -23.51 -5.53
N ALA A 151 10.98 -22.88 -6.02
CA ALA A 151 11.05 -21.69 -6.85
C ALA A 151 11.02 -20.39 -6.07
N LEU A 152 10.59 -20.43 -4.78
CA LEU A 152 10.58 -19.26 -3.92
C LEU A 152 12.01 -18.77 -3.65
N GLU A 153 12.19 -17.45 -3.69
CA GLU A 153 13.39 -16.82 -3.16
C GLU A 153 13.54 -17.15 -1.66
N PRO A 154 14.76 -17.26 -1.14
CA PRO A 154 14.98 -17.42 0.29
C PRO A 154 14.31 -16.29 1.07
N HIS A 155 13.55 -16.65 2.09
CA HIS A 155 12.85 -15.69 2.98
C HIS A 155 11.88 -14.75 2.24
N PRO A 156 10.77 -15.27 1.67
CA PRO A 156 9.79 -14.42 1.01
C PRO A 156 9.10 -13.49 2.02
N THR A 157 8.80 -12.27 1.58
CA THR A 157 8.09 -11.27 2.40
C THR A 157 6.59 -11.57 2.48
N LYS A 158 6.03 -12.16 1.41
CA LYS A 158 4.60 -12.45 1.28
C LYS A 158 4.38 -13.70 0.43
N LEU A 159 3.45 -14.52 0.86
CA LEU A 159 2.74 -15.47 0.02
C LEU A 159 1.27 -15.05 -0.04
N LEU A 160 0.64 -15.19 -1.18
CA LEU A 160 -0.79 -14.97 -1.35
C LEU A 160 -1.46 -16.31 -1.64
N MET A 161 -2.45 -16.65 -0.82
CA MET A 161 -3.34 -17.78 -1.06
C MET A 161 -4.68 -17.25 -1.55
N THR A 162 -5.30 -17.91 -2.49
CA THR A 162 -6.66 -17.57 -2.92
C THR A 162 -7.63 -17.87 -1.80
N GLY A 163 -8.03 -16.83 -1.05
CA GLY A 163 -8.82 -16.89 0.20
C GLY A 163 -8.48 -15.71 1.10
N ASP A 164 -9.10 -15.51 2.20
CA ASP A 164 -9.22 -14.28 2.98
C ASP A 164 -7.88 -13.69 3.55
N PRO A 165 -7.60 -12.37 3.46
CA PRO A 165 -6.38 -11.73 3.96
C PRO A 165 -6.53 -11.15 5.37
N SER A 166 -5.54 -11.32 6.23
CA SER A 166 -5.48 -10.70 7.56
C SER A 166 -4.36 -9.65 7.71
N ASP A 167 -4.57 -8.68 8.51
CA ASP A 167 -4.30 -7.29 8.40
C ASP A 167 -3.68 -6.57 9.57
N MET A 168 -2.44 -6.82 10.01
CA MET A 168 -1.82 -6.01 11.07
C MET A 168 -0.47 -5.33 10.74
N LEU A 169 0.06 -5.50 9.56
CA LEU A 169 1.41 -5.03 9.25
C LEU A 169 1.52 -3.55 8.87
N LYS A 170 0.48 -2.94 8.26
CA LYS A 170 0.52 -1.54 7.81
C LYS A 170 0.81 -0.56 8.96
N ALA A 171 0.05 -0.63 10.06
CA ALA A 171 0.22 0.30 11.19
C ALA A 171 1.59 0.16 11.89
N GLN A 172 2.09 -1.06 12.08
CA GLN A 172 3.40 -1.28 12.70
C GLN A 172 4.53 -0.71 11.84
N SER A 173 4.45 -0.89 10.53
CA SER A 173 5.44 -0.38 9.58
C SER A 173 5.42 1.14 9.51
N LEU A 174 4.25 1.76 9.55
CA LEU A 174 4.10 3.22 9.65
C LEU A 174 4.70 3.77 10.93
N ARG A 175 4.45 3.17 12.09
CA ARG A 175 5.08 3.60 13.37
C ARG A 175 6.61 3.58 13.28
N ARG A 176 7.19 2.51 12.71
CA ARG A 176 8.64 2.39 12.52
C ARG A 176 9.19 3.45 11.57
N LEU A 177 8.49 3.71 10.47
CA LEU A 177 8.88 4.73 9.50
C LEU A 177 8.82 6.12 10.12
N LEU A 178 7.69 6.52 10.73
CA LEU A 178 7.51 7.84 11.34
C LEU A 178 8.62 8.13 12.35
N ALA A 179 8.95 7.15 13.23
CA ALA A 179 10.06 7.31 14.17
C ALA A 179 11.41 7.56 13.48
N LYS A 180 11.69 6.89 12.34
CA LYS A 180 12.93 7.08 11.57
C LYS A 180 13.04 8.46 10.92
N ILE A 181 11.91 9.07 10.54
CA ILE A 181 11.87 10.38 9.89
C ILE A 181 11.52 11.52 10.88
N ASN A 182 11.63 11.25 12.18
CA ASN A 182 11.33 12.19 13.26
C ASN A 182 9.91 12.78 13.20
N LEU A 183 8.93 11.96 12.84
CA LEU A 183 7.51 12.26 12.92
C LEU A 183 6.82 11.35 13.91
N THR A 184 5.65 11.79 14.38
CA THR A 184 4.77 11.01 15.24
C THR A 184 3.47 10.67 14.51
N PRO A 185 2.67 9.73 14.99
CA PRO A 185 1.33 9.48 14.44
C PRO A 185 0.46 10.74 14.35
N ALA A 186 0.58 11.67 15.29
CA ALA A 186 -0.17 12.93 15.29
C ALA A 186 0.19 13.87 14.11
N ASP A 187 1.37 13.68 13.51
CA ASP A 187 1.82 14.44 12.34
C ASP A 187 1.31 13.86 11.01
N MET A 188 0.56 12.75 11.06
CA MET A 188 0.14 11.97 9.89
C MET A 188 -1.37 12.06 9.65
N ILE A 189 -1.77 12.30 8.41
CA ILE A 189 -3.10 12.01 7.88
C ILE A 189 -3.00 10.71 7.05
N ALA A 190 -3.96 9.81 7.20
CA ALA A 190 -4.00 8.54 6.47
C ALA A 190 -5.32 8.35 5.75
N PHE A 191 -5.28 7.75 4.57
CA PHE A 191 -6.43 7.49 3.71
C PHE A 191 -6.57 6.00 3.42
N GLY A 192 -7.80 5.46 3.50
CA GLY A 192 -8.08 4.06 3.21
C GLY A 192 -9.55 3.75 2.99
N ASP A 193 -9.86 2.59 2.42
CA ASP A 193 -11.22 2.13 2.16
C ASP A 193 -11.49 0.68 2.60
N GLY A 194 -10.45 -0.12 2.80
CA GLY A 194 -10.52 -1.53 3.15
C GLY A 194 -10.35 -1.82 4.64
N TYR A 195 -10.79 -3.01 5.06
CA TYR A 195 -10.55 -3.50 6.43
C TYR A 195 -9.05 -3.53 6.78
N ASN A 196 -8.21 -3.70 5.77
CA ASN A 196 -6.76 -3.66 5.89
C ASN A 196 -6.21 -2.27 6.22
N ASP A 197 -6.95 -1.25 6.09
CA ASP A 197 -6.55 0.12 6.39
C ASP A 197 -6.92 0.54 7.81
N LEU A 198 -7.86 -0.17 8.47
CA LEU A 198 -8.34 0.17 9.81
C LEU A 198 -7.21 0.46 10.80
N SER A 199 -6.18 -0.38 10.80
CA SER A 199 -5.04 -0.21 11.71
C SER A 199 -4.20 1.03 11.38
N MET A 200 -4.13 1.41 10.11
CA MET A 200 -3.46 2.63 9.63
C MET A 200 -4.30 3.87 9.96
N LEU A 201 -5.61 3.84 9.70
CA LEU A 201 -6.52 4.93 9.99
C LEU A 201 -6.53 5.26 11.50
N LYS A 202 -6.69 4.23 12.34
CA LYS A 202 -6.65 4.39 13.82
C LYS A 202 -5.29 4.85 14.37
N LEU A 203 -4.21 4.61 13.65
CA LEU A 203 -2.88 5.07 14.05
C LEU A 203 -2.69 6.55 13.82
N ALA A 204 -3.20 7.08 12.70
CA ALA A 204 -2.97 8.46 12.25
C ALA A 204 -3.52 9.50 13.22
N GLY A 205 -2.96 10.69 13.19
CA GLY A 205 -3.56 11.87 13.85
C GLY A 205 -4.87 12.30 13.20
N MET A 206 -5.08 11.89 11.93
CA MET A 206 -6.33 12.02 11.20
C MET A 206 -6.50 10.81 10.28
N GLY A 207 -7.43 9.94 10.59
CA GLY A 207 -7.83 8.80 9.75
C GLY A 207 -9.01 9.17 8.85
N VAL A 208 -8.82 9.11 7.54
CA VAL A 208 -9.82 9.48 6.54
C VAL A 208 -10.29 8.24 5.78
N ALA A 209 -11.57 7.89 5.92
CA ALA A 209 -12.18 6.85 5.10
C ALA A 209 -12.75 7.42 3.80
N MET A 210 -12.61 6.67 2.72
CA MET A 210 -13.26 6.99 1.45
C MET A 210 -14.78 6.72 1.53
N ALA A 211 -15.61 7.45 0.75
CA ALA A 211 -17.05 7.21 0.72
C ALA A 211 -17.41 5.80 0.22
N ASN A 212 -16.57 5.21 -0.65
CA ASN A 212 -16.73 3.84 -1.13
C ASN A 212 -16.27 2.76 -0.13
N ALA A 213 -15.72 3.15 1.02
CA ALA A 213 -15.28 2.21 2.05
C ALA A 213 -16.45 1.42 2.66
N ALA A 214 -16.16 0.22 3.20
CA ALA A 214 -17.14 -0.56 3.93
C ALA A 214 -17.71 0.23 5.14
N PRO A 215 -18.99 -0.01 5.52
CA PRO A 215 -19.62 0.74 6.61
C PRO A 215 -18.82 0.74 7.91
N GLU A 216 -18.20 -0.39 8.26
CA GLU A 216 -17.38 -0.56 9.46
C GLU A 216 -16.09 0.28 9.39
N VAL A 217 -15.47 0.37 8.22
CA VAL A 217 -14.27 1.20 7.99
C VAL A 217 -14.61 2.68 8.14
N ARG A 218 -15.76 3.10 7.58
CA ARG A 218 -16.25 4.47 7.72
C ARG A 218 -16.63 4.83 9.16
N ALA A 219 -17.17 3.87 9.93
CA ALA A 219 -17.54 4.10 11.33
C ALA A 219 -16.33 4.31 12.26
N ASP A 220 -15.18 3.75 11.90
CA ASP A 220 -13.95 3.80 12.69
C ASP A 220 -12.99 4.93 12.27
N ALA A 221 -13.33 5.72 11.24
CA ALA A 221 -12.52 6.84 10.77
C ALA A 221 -12.90 8.16 11.45
N ASP A 222 -11.94 9.09 11.52
CA ASP A 222 -12.15 10.44 12.05
C ASP A 222 -12.92 11.35 11.07
N TYR A 223 -12.75 11.10 9.76
CA TYR A 223 -13.39 11.86 8.69
C TYR A 223 -13.75 10.95 7.51
N ILE A 224 -14.89 11.23 6.87
CA ILE A 224 -15.30 10.54 5.63
C ILE A 224 -15.24 11.55 4.50
N THR A 225 -14.44 11.26 3.47
CA THR A 225 -14.34 12.08 2.27
C THR A 225 -15.20 11.53 1.13
N LEU A 226 -15.07 12.08 -0.07
CA LEU A 226 -15.72 11.57 -1.29
C LEU A 226 -15.13 10.21 -1.70
N SER A 227 -15.71 9.56 -2.71
CA SER A 227 -15.18 8.30 -3.24
C SER A 227 -13.87 8.52 -4.02
N ASN A 228 -13.18 7.42 -4.30
CA ASN A 228 -12.00 7.41 -5.16
C ASN A 228 -12.30 7.82 -6.63
N GLU A 229 -13.57 7.72 -7.05
CA GLU A 229 -14.03 8.18 -8.38
C GLU A 229 -14.35 9.69 -8.40
N GLU A 230 -14.51 10.31 -7.22
CA GLU A 230 -14.90 11.71 -7.05
C GLU A 230 -13.75 12.57 -6.51
N ASP A 231 -12.51 12.14 -6.70
CA ASP A 231 -11.31 12.82 -6.18
C ASP A 231 -11.29 12.99 -4.64
N GLY A 232 -11.79 12.01 -3.90
CA GLY A 232 -11.97 12.09 -2.45
C GLY A 232 -10.69 12.45 -1.69
N VAL A 233 -9.53 11.97 -2.10
CA VAL A 233 -8.23 12.35 -1.50
C VAL A 233 -7.97 13.85 -1.69
N ALA A 234 -8.17 14.38 -2.91
CA ALA A 234 -7.97 15.81 -3.17
C ALA A 234 -8.97 16.66 -2.37
N ALA A 235 -10.23 16.25 -2.31
CA ALA A 235 -11.26 16.94 -1.54
C ALA A 235 -10.92 17.02 -0.04
N ALA A 236 -10.42 15.95 0.54
CA ALA A 236 -10.00 15.96 1.94
C ALA A 236 -8.75 16.83 2.17
N LEU A 237 -7.73 16.75 1.30
CA LEU A 237 -6.54 17.60 1.41
C LEU A 237 -6.91 19.08 1.35
N GLU A 238 -7.82 19.47 0.43
CA GLU A 238 -8.33 20.82 0.32
C GLU A 238 -9.11 21.24 1.60
N HIS A 239 -9.96 20.34 2.13
CA HIS A 239 -10.70 20.57 3.38
C HIS A 239 -9.77 20.84 4.56
N PHE A 240 -8.66 20.12 4.67
CA PHE A 240 -7.68 20.29 5.74
C PHE A 240 -6.62 21.39 5.45
N GLY A 241 -6.71 22.10 4.32
CA GLY A 241 -5.86 23.22 3.97
C GLY A 241 -4.42 22.83 3.58
N MET A 242 -4.30 21.66 2.95
CA MET A 242 -3.03 21.10 2.45
C MET A 242 -2.84 21.32 0.95
#